data_b4e58ee858a2fae596077e458c8cd364
#
_entry.id   b4e58ee858a2fae596077e458c8cd364
#
_cell.length_a   1.000
_cell.length_b   1.000
_cell.length_c   1.000
_cell.angle_alpha   90.00
_cell.angle_beta   90.00
_cell.angle_gamma   90.00
#
_symmetry.space_group_name_H-M   'P 1'
#
loop_
_entity.id
_entity.type
_entity.pdbx_description
1 polymer ?
#
loop_
_entity_poly.entity_id
_entity_poly.type
_entity_poly.pdbx_seq_one_letter_code
_entity_poly.pdbx_strand_id
1 'polypeptide(L)'
;EAKKAFPSAIRSLCKEYESVTLIANSIGAYFALHSSAGQRIEKAFLISPIVDMEELIIQMMAQAGITEGELEKRKEIYTSCGEKISWEYLCYVRKNPLAWNIPTEVLYGESDHMTSCETISAFVKLTGAGLTVMKGGEHWFHTKEQMAFLDAWIKRSQ
;
A
#
# COMPACT_ATOMS: atom_id res chain seq x y z
N GLU A 1 -7.47 7.92 -11.91
CA GLU A 1 -7.56 9.23 -11.22
C GLU A 1 -6.48 9.36 -10.14
N ALA A 2 -6.35 8.44 -9.18
CA ALA A 2 -5.37 8.47 -8.09
C ALA A 2 -3.93 8.70 -8.60
N LYS A 3 -3.50 7.99 -9.65
CA LYS A 3 -2.18 8.11 -10.28
C LYS A 3 -1.80 9.54 -10.71
N LYS A 4 -2.79 10.40 -10.98
CA LYS A 4 -2.55 11.82 -11.34
C LYS A 4 -2.73 12.75 -10.14
N ALA A 5 -3.70 12.47 -9.28
CA ALA A 5 -4.07 13.31 -8.16
C ALA A 5 -3.00 13.30 -7.04
N PHE A 6 -2.53 12.13 -6.63
CA PHE A 6 -1.53 11.99 -5.56
C PHE A 6 -0.22 12.74 -5.84
N PRO A 7 0.45 12.56 -7.00
CA PRO A 7 1.70 13.28 -7.26
C PRO A 7 1.53 14.80 -7.27
N SER A 8 0.36 15.30 -7.71
CA SER A 8 0.08 16.74 -7.74
C SER A 8 -0.08 17.30 -6.34
N ALA A 9 -0.87 16.62 -5.49
CA ALA A 9 -1.10 17.00 -4.10
C ALA A 9 0.22 17.01 -3.29
N ILE A 10 1.00 15.92 -3.39
CA ILE A 10 2.28 15.81 -2.68
C ILE A 10 3.25 16.91 -3.11
N ARG A 11 3.37 17.18 -4.42
CA ARG A 11 4.22 18.27 -4.91
C ARG A 11 3.80 19.64 -4.38
N SER A 12 2.50 19.91 -4.27
CA SER A 12 2.00 21.17 -3.71
C SER A 12 2.40 21.32 -2.24
N LEU A 13 2.19 20.27 -1.44
CA LEU A 13 2.57 20.27 -0.02
C LEU A 13 4.08 20.45 0.16
N CYS A 14 4.91 19.75 -0.60
CA CYS A 14 6.38 19.89 -0.53
C CYS A 14 6.91 21.25 -1.03
N LYS A 15 6.09 22.07 -1.71
CA LYS A 15 6.43 23.46 -2.04
C LYS A 15 6.05 24.43 -0.93
N GLU A 16 4.97 24.15 -0.24
CA GLU A 16 4.39 25.01 0.79
C GLU A 16 5.06 24.81 2.15
N TYR A 17 5.46 23.57 2.47
CA TYR A 17 6.02 23.19 3.76
C TYR A 17 7.48 22.75 3.66
N GLU A 18 8.28 23.08 4.67
CA GLU A 18 9.69 22.69 4.75
C GLU A 18 9.84 21.19 5.00
N SER A 19 8.93 20.61 5.78
CA SER A 19 8.89 19.21 6.17
C SER A 19 7.50 18.62 5.91
N VAL A 20 7.45 17.45 5.31
CA VAL A 20 6.21 16.70 5.03
C VAL A 20 6.36 15.28 5.56
N THR A 21 5.50 14.90 6.49
CA THR A 21 5.35 13.52 6.94
C THR A 21 4.14 12.89 6.26
N LEU A 22 4.32 11.69 5.72
CA LEU A 22 3.27 10.94 5.04
C LEU A 22 2.68 9.89 5.99
N ILE A 23 1.35 9.87 6.11
CA ILE A 23 0.62 8.77 6.74
C ILE A 23 -0.28 8.16 5.68
N ALA A 24 -0.14 6.87 5.42
CA ALA A 24 -0.91 6.19 4.39
C ALA A 24 -1.37 4.80 4.84
N ASN A 25 -2.58 4.42 4.44
CA ASN A 25 -3.22 3.17 4.82
C ASN A 25 -3.59 2.34 3.58
N SER A 26 -3.44 1.01 3.69
CA SER A 26 -3.91 0.04 2.69
C SER A 26 -3.46 0.38 1.27
N ILE A 27 -4.38 0.39 0.29
CA ILE A 27 -4.10 0.76 -1.11
C ILE A 27 -3.64 2.22 -1.27
N GLY A 28 -4.01 3.09 -0.33
CA GLY A 28 -3.51 4.46 -0.28
C GLY A 28 -1.99 4.52 -0.12
N ALA A 29 -1.41 3.57 0.62
CA ALA A 29 0.03 3.43 0.76
C ALA A 29 0.69 3.14 -0.59
N TYR A 30 0.16 2.22 -1.39
CA TYR A 30 0.69 1.92 -2.72
C TYR A 30 0.76 3.16 -3.62
N PHE A 31 -0.33 3.93 -3.69
CA PHE A 31 -0.35 5.15 -4.49
C PHE A 31 0.58 6.24 -3.94
N ALA A 32 0.67 6.37 -2.63
CA ALA A 32 1.57 7.32 -1.99
C ALA A 32 3.04 6.97 -2.28
N LEU A 33 3.43 5.69 -2.12
CA LEU A 33 4.77 5.19 -2.42
C LEU A 33 5.19 5.50 -3.86
N HIS A 34 4.32 5.23 -4.84
CA HIS A 34 4.60 5.51 -6.26
C HIS A 34 4.54 7.00 -6.64
N SER A 35 3.87 7.83 -5.83
CA SER A 35 3.69 9.26 -6.10
C SER A 35 4.75 10.14 -5.48
N SER A 36 5.47 9.61 -4.50
CA SER A 36 6.40 10.38 -3.66
C SER A 36 7.84 10.33 -4.15
N ALA A 37 8.11 9.58 -5.21
CA ALA A 37 9.45 9.47 -5.78
C ALA A 37 10.02 10.86 -6.14
N GLY A 38 11.18 11.19 -5.58
CA GLY A 38 11.85 12.49 -5.81
C GLY A 38 11.20 13.69 -5.09
N GLN A 39 10.22 13.48 -4.21
CA GLN A 39 9.63 14.54 -3.37
C GLN A 39 10.36 14.62 -2.02
N ARG A 40 10.30 15.82 -1.40
CA ARG A 40 10.88 16.07 -0.07
C ARG A 40 9.92 15.58 1.02
N ILE A 41 9.85 14.27 1.22
CA ILE A 41 9.15 13.66 2.35
C ILE A 41 10.18 13.25 3.38
N GLU A 42 10.02 13.71 4.60
CA GLU A 42 10.94 13.43 5.70
C GLU A 42 10.78 12.01 6.23
N LYS A 43 9.53 11.58 6.42
CA LYS A 43 9.20 10.28 7.00
C LYS A 43 7.85 9.79 6.50
N ALA A 44 7.69 8.48 6.46
CA ALA A 44 6.42 7.84 6.14
C ALA A 44 5.98 6.85 7.23
N PHE A 45 4.68 6.82 7.50
CA PHE A 45 4.00 5.85 8.36
C PHE A 45 2.99 5.10 7.52
N LEU A 46 3.19 3.82 7.38
CA LEU A 46 2.34 2.95 6.56
C LEU A 46 1.55 1.98 7.46
N ILE A 47 0.24 2.02 7.35
CA ILE A 47 -0.68 1.21 8.16
C ILE A 47 -1.29 0.15 7.26
N SER A 48 -1.08 -1.13 7.57
CA SER A 48 -1.53 -2.27 6.74
C SER A 48 -1.32 -2.01 5.24
N PRO A 49 -0.11 -1.64 4.80
CA PRO A 49 0.08 -1.14 3.45
C PRO A 49 -0.04 -2.24 2.40
N ILE A 50 -0.67 -1.92 1.27
CA ILE A 50 -0.46 -2.67 0.03
C ILE A 50 0.87 -2.19 -0.55
N VAL A 51 1.87 -3.06 -0.53
CA VAL A 51 3.22 -2.79 -1.06
C VAL A 51 3.51 -3.54 -2.35
N ASP A 52 2.74 -4.60 -2.63
CA ASP A 52 2.78 -5.37 -3.86
C ASP A 52 1.39 -5.43 -4.51
N MET A 53 1.19 -4.60 -5.52
CA MET A 53 -0.09 -4.52 -6.23
C MET A 53 -0.26 -5.69 -7.22
N GLU A 54 0.83 -6.26 -7.72
CA GLU A 54 0.74 -7.45 -8.57
C GLU A 54 0.21 -8.63 -7.78
N GLU A 55 0.77 -8.88 -6.59
CA GLU A 55 0.29 -9.92 -5.69
C GLU A 55 -1.19 -9.74 -5.36
N LEU A 56 -1.60 -8.52 -5.00
CA LEU A 56 -3.01 -8.23 -4.71
C LEU A 56 -3.92 -8.56 -5.90
N ILE A 57 -3.55 -8.14 -7.11
CA ILE A 57 -4.34 -8.42 -8.33
C ILE A 57 -4.41 -9.93 -8.58
N ILE A 58 -3.30 -10.65 -8.44
CA ILE A 58 -3.25 -12.11 -8.62
C ILE A 58 -4.14 -12.81 -7.60
N GLN A 59 -4.14 -12.38 -6.34
CA GLN A 59 -5.02 -12.92 -5.30
C GLN A 59 -6.50 -12.67 -5.65
N MET A 60 -6.85 -11.47 -6.09
CA MET A 60 -8.21 -11.14 -6.52
C MET A 60 -8.65 -12.01 -7.71
N MET A 61 -7.77 -12.24 -8.68
CA MET A 61 -8.02 -13.12 -9.82
C MET A 61 -8.25 -14.57 -9.36
N ALA A 62 -7.41 -15.08 -8.47
CA ALA A 62 -7.54 -16.43 -7.94
C ALA A 62 -8.86 -16.63 -7.20
N GLN A 63 -9.26 -15.67 -6.35
CA GLN A 63 -10.54 -15.69 -5.64
C GLN A 63 -11.75 -15.67 -6.58
N ALA A 64 -11.63 -14.96 -7.71
CA ALA A 64 -12.68 -14.86 -8.71
C ALA A 64 -12.65 -16.00 -9.77
N GLY A 65 -11.68 -16.91 -9.71
CA GLY A 65 -11.48 -17.97 -10.68
C GLY A 65 -11.06 -17.46 -12.07
N ILE A 66 -10.39 -16.31 -12.13
CA ILE A 66 -9.97 -15.65 -13.37
C ILE A 66 -8.51 -16.02 -13.65
N THR A 67 -8.23 -16.49 -14.87
CA THR A 67 -6.87 -16.72 -15.34
C THR A 67 -6.27 -15.49 -16.02
N GLU A 68 -4.93 -15.41 -16.06
CA GLU A 68 -4.26 -14.31 -16.79
C GLU A 68 -4.65 -14.29 -18.28
N GLY A 69 -4.73 -15.46 -18.92
CA GLY A 69 -5.12 -15.55 -20.32
C GLY A 69 -6.55 -15.05 -20.59
N GLU A 70 -7.46 -15.27 -19.64
CA GLU A 70 -8.82 -14.70 -19.70
C GLU A 70 -8.79 -13.16 -19.56
N LEU A 71 -8.05 -12.66 -18.58
CA LEU A 71 -7.92 -11.23 -18.34
C LEU A 71 -7.25 -10.53 -19.54
N GLU A 72 -6.19 -11.14 -20.10
CA GLU A 72 -5.53 -10.64 -21.30
C GLU A 72 -6.49 -10.54 -22.50
N LYS A 73 -7.30 -11.58 -22.72
CA LYS A 73 -8.26 -11.63 -23.83
C LYS A 73 -9.40 -10.63 -23.66
N ARG A 74 -9.96 -10.52 -22.46
CA ARG A 74 -11.12 -9.67 -22.15
C ARG A 74 -10.76 -8.23 -21.83
N LYS A 75 -9.49 -7.95 -21.50
CA LYS A 75 -8.91 -6.67 -21.08
C LYS A 75 -9.40 -6.17 -19.73
N GLU A 76 -10.67 -6.26 -19.44
CA GLU A 76 -11.28 -5.89 -18.16
C GLU A 76 -12.29 -6.97 -17.74
N ILE A 77 -12.27 -7.33 -16.46
CA ILE A 77 -13.23 -8.27 -15.87
C ILE A 77 -13.73 -7.69 -14.56
N TYR A 78 -15.05 -7.71 -14.35
CA TYR A 78 -15.66 -7.38 -13.06
C TYR A 78 -15.82 -8.66 -12.24
N THR A 79 -15.36 -8.63 -11.01
CA THR A 79 -15.56 -9.71 -10.04
C THR A 79 -17.01 -9.72 -9.54
N SER A 80 -17.42 -10.79 -8.88
CA SER A 80 -18.75 -10.88 -8.23
C SER A 80 -18.96 -9.84 -7.14
N CYS A 81 -17.86 -9.32 -6.56
CA CYS A 81 -17.90 -8.25 -5.54
C CYS A 81 -17.93 -6.84 -6.17
N GLY A 82 -17.98 -6.72 -7.49
CA GLY A 82 -18.03 -5.44 -8.21
C GLY A 82 -16.67 -4.79 -8.46
N GLU A 83 -15.57 -5.42 -8.04
CA GLU A 83 -14.22 -4.92 -8.31
C GLU A 83 -13.84 -5.15 -9.77
N LYS A 84 -13.21 -4.15 -10.38
CA LYS A 84 -12.73 -4.22 -11.75
C LYS A 84 -11.26 -4.57 -11.82
N ILE A 85 -10.93 -5.72 -12.42
CA ILE A 85 -9.56 -6.13 -12.71
C ILE A 85 -9.24 -5.76 -14.16
N SER A 86 -8.08 -5.14 -14.39
CA SER A 86 -7.63 -4.64 -15.69
C SER A 86 -6.30 -5.25 -16.09
N TRP A 87 -6.22 -5.82 -17.29
CA TRP A 87 -4.99 -6.32 -17.89
C TRP A 87 -3.95 -5.22 -18.11
N GLU A 88 -4.39 -4.06 -18.58
CA GLU A 88 -3.52 -2.91 -18.77
C GLU A 88 -2.87 -2.49 -17.45
N TYR A 89 -3.66 -2.49 -16.37
CA TYR A 89 -3.16 -2.11 -15.06
C TYR A 89 -2.19 -3.15 -14.48
N LEU A 90 -2.45 -4.45 -14.64
CA LEU A 90 -1.52 -5.51 -14.25
C LEU A 90 -0.19 -5.38 -15.01
N CYS A 91 -0.25 -5.19 -16.33
CA CYS A 91 0.96 -4.94 -17.12
C CYS A 91 1.71 -3.67 -16.72
N TYR A 92 0.98 -2.63 -16.33
CA TYR A 92 1.57 -1.39 -15.82
C TYR A 92 2.32 -1.63 -14.51
N VAL A 93 1.71 -2.33 -13.56
CA VAL A 93 2.33 -2.65 -12.25
C VAL A 93 3.63 -3.42 -12.45
N ARG A 94 3.64 -4.45 -13.29
CA ARG A 94 4.83 -5.26 -13.63
C ARG A 94 5.99 -4.45 -14.22
N LYS A 95 5.68 -3.42 -15.00
CA LYS A 95 6.67 -2.54 -15.65
C LYS A 95 7.17 -1.41 -14.76
N ASN A 96 6.50 -1.15 -13.64
CA ASN A 96 6.80 -0.05 -12.75
C ASN A 96 7.00 -0.57 -11.33
N PRO A 97 8.12 -1.25 -11.04
CA PRO A 97 8.41 -1.72 -9.71
C PRO A 97 8.54 -0.54 -8.74
N LEU A 98 8.26 -0.81 -7.47
CA LEU A 98 8.37 0.19 -6.41
C LEU A 98 9.85 0.56 -6.19
N ALA A 99 10.14 1.85 -6.23
CA ALA A 99 11.41 2.43 -5.80
C ALA A 99 11.16 3.35 -4.61
N TRP A 100 11.67 2.99 -3.43
CA TRP A 100 11.39 3.70 -2.19
C TRP A 100 12.65 3.79 -1.32
N ASN A 101 12.96 5.00 -0.85
CA ASN A 101 14.15 5.28 -0.03
C ASN A 101 13.88 6.28 1.10
N ILE A 102 12.62 6.56 1.41
CA ILE A 102 12.24 7.48 2.49
C ILE A 102 12.20 6.69 3.81
N PRO A 103 12.72 7.25 4.92
CA PRO A 103 12.59 6.65 6.25
C PRO A 103 11.13 6.29 6.55
N THR A 104 10.88 5.04 6.88
CA THR A 104 9.52 4.50 6.95
C THR A 104 9.32 3.62 8.17
N GLU A 105 8.18 3.79 8.82
CA GLU A 105 7.64 2.89 9.82
C GLU A 105 6.39 2.19 9.27
N VAL A 106 6.33 0.88 9.45
CA VAL A 106 5.19 0.04 9.04
C VAL A 106 4.50 -0.51 10.27
N LEU A 107 3.18 -0.32 10.35
CA LEU A 107 2.31 -1.04 11.27
C LEU A 107 1.56 -2.12 10.49
N TYR A 108 1.67 -3.37 10.94
CA TYR A 108 1.07 -4.53 10.30
C TYR A 108 0.24 -5.34 11.30
N GLY A 109 -0.93 -5.78 10.90
CA GLY A 109 -1.78 -6.67 11.69
C GLY A 109 -1.44 -8.13 11.41
N GLU A 110 -1.15 -8.93 12.46
CA GLU A 110 -0.82 -10.36 12.33
C GLU A 110 -1.90 -11.15 11.58
N SER A 111 -3.16 -10.74 11.69
CA SER A 111 -4.32 -11.35 11.03
C SER A 111 -4.75 -10.61 9.76
N ASP A 112 -3.85 -9.86 9.14
CA ASP A 112 -4.11 -9.21 7.85
C ASP A 112 -4.25 -10.27 6.75
N HIS A 113 -5.36 -10.25 6.02
CA HIS A 113 -5.66 -11.18 4.94
C HIS A 113 -5.47 -10.59 3.54
N MET A 114 -5.13 -9.30 3.43
CA MET A 114 -4.93 -8.63 2.15
C MET A 114 -3.47 -8.57 1.71
N THR A 115 -2.55 -8.54 2.66
CA THR A 115 -1.11 -8.58 2.40
C THR A 115 -0.48 -9.64 3.29
N SER A 116 0.34 -10.51 2.74
CA SER A 116 1.01 -11.55 3.52
C SER A 116 2.13 -10.98 4.40
N CYS A 117 2.44 -11.68 5.48
CA CYS A 117 3.58 -11.33 6.35
C CYS A 117 4.90 -11.40 5.57
N GLU A 118 5.01 -12.33 4.63
CA GLU A 118 6.16 -12.51 3.74
C GLU A 118 6.36 -11.29 2.84
N THR A 119 5.28 -10.75 2.26
CA THR A 119 5.32 -9.57 1.40
C THR A 119 5.73 -8.33 2.18
N ILE A 120 5.18 -8.14 3.38
CA ILE A 120 5.59 -7.03 4.26
C ILE A 120 7.05 -7.18 4.68
N SER A 121 7.49 -8.38 5.04
CA SER A 121 8.88 -8.66 5.43
C SER A 121 9.85 -8.39 4.28
N ALA A 122 9.50 -8.76 3.05
CA ALA A 122 10.29 -8.48 1.86
C ALA A 122 10.41 -6.97 1.60
N PHE A 123 9.32 -6.23 1.72
CA PHE A 123 9.32 -4.77 1.61
C PHE A 123 10.20 -4.10 2.66
N VAL A 124 10.06 -4.49 3.92
CA VAL A 124 10.87 -3.97 5.05
C VAL A 124 12.35 -4.25 4.82
N LYS A 125 12.70 -5.46 4.39
CA LYS A 125 14.08 -5.83 4.08
C LYS A 125 14.67 -5.03 2.91
N LEU A 126 13.85 -4.77 1.88
CA LEU A 126 14.26 -4.02 0.71
C LEU A 126 14.49 -2.54 1.01
N THR A 127 13.63 -1.94 1.83
CA THR A 127 13.61 -0.49 2.08
C THR A 127 14.34 -0.05 3.35
N GLY A 128 14.63 -1.00 4.25
CA GLY A 128 15.17 -0.69 5.59
C GLY A 128 14.12 -0.09 6.53
N ALA A 129 12.82 -0.24 6.24
CA ALA A 129 11.74 0.28 7.07
C ALA A 129 11.68 -0.39 8.45
N GLY A 130 11.23 0.35 9.46
CA GLY A 130 10.85 -0.23 10.75
C GLY A 130 9.55 -1.02 10.62
N LEU A 131 9.41 -2.12 11.36
CA LEU A 131 8.19 -2.94 11.38
C LEU A 131 7.67 -3.12 12.80
N THR A 132 6.41 -2.77 12.99
CA THR A 132 5.64 -3.11 14.19
C THR A 132 4.50 -4.05 13.80
N VAL A 133 4.43 -5.21 14.45
CA VAL A 133 3.33 -6.17 14.25
C VAL A 133 2.41 -6.14 15.44
N MET A 134 1.13 -5.89 15.23
CA MET A 134 0.11 -6.04 16.26
C MET A 134 -0.40 -7.48 16.27
N LYS A 135 -0.20 -8.19 17.37
CA LYS A 135 -0.73 -9.55 17.55
C LYS A 135 -2.27 -9.55 17.48
N GLY A 136 -2.83 -10.40 16.63
CA GLY A 136 -4.28 -10.46 16.38
C GLY A 136 -4.84 -9.20 15.71
N GLY A 137 -4.01 -8.26 15.29
CA GLY A 137 -4.44 -7.08 14.53
C GLY A 137 -4.95 -7.48 13.14
N GLU A 138 -6.01 -6.84 12.69
CA GLU A 138 -6.61 -7.04 11.37
C GLU A 138 -6.20 -5.91 10.41
N HIS A 139 -6.48 -6.09 9.12
CA HIS A 139 -6.17 -5.09 8.10
C HIS A 139 -6.71 -3.68 8.42
N TRP A 140 -7.91 -3.60 8.94
CA TRP A 140 -8.63 -2.33 9.12
C TRP A 140 -8.38 -1.62 10.44
N PHE A 141 -7.76 -2.25 11.43
CA PHE A 141 -7.55 -1.65 12.76
C PHE A 141 -8.80 -0.96 13.31
N HIS A 142 -9.94 -1.65 13.34
CA HIS A 142 -11.27 -1.06 13.59
C HIS A 142 -11.82 -1.30 15.01
N THR A 143 -11.27 -2.26 15.77
CA THR A 143 -11.71 -2.48 17.14
C THR A 143 -11.14 -1.43 18.08
N LYS A 144 -11.75 -1.25 19.25
CA LYS A 144 -11.25 -0.28 20.25
C LYS A 144 -9.81 -0.54 20.64
N GLU A 145 -9.42 -1.82 20.77
CA GLU A 145 -8.06 -2.22 21.10
C GLU A 145 -7.09 -1.90 19.95
N GLN A 146 -7.46 -2.25 18.72
CA GLN A 146 -6.66 -1.99 17.54
C GLN A 146 -6.49 -0.49 17.29
N MET A 147 -7.54 0.30 17.47
CA MET A 147 -7.49 1.77 17.37
C MET A 147 -6.60 2.40 18.45
N ALA A 148 -6.67 1.90 19.69
CA ALA A 148 -5.80 2.37 20.76
C ALA A 148 -4.33 2.02 20.51
N PHE A 149 -4.06 0.83 19.94
CA PHE A 149 -2.71 0.43 19.55
C PHE A 149 -2.17 1.31 18.42
N LEU A 150 -2.96 1.55 17.38
CA LEU A 150 -2.63 2.44 16.26
C LEU A 150 -2.30 3.86 16.75
N ASP A 151 -3.14 4.44 17.61
CA ASP A 151 -2.93 5.77 18.17
C ASP A 151 -1.63 5.84 18.99
N ALA A 152 -1.38 4.86 19.84
CA ALA A 152 -0.15 4.76 20.61
C ALA A 152 1.09 4.58 19.72
N TRP A 153 0.97 3.81 18.62
CA TRP A 153 2.04 3.60 17.66
C TRP A 153 2.39 4.90 16.92
N ILE A 154 1.39 5.64 16.40
CA ILE A 154 1.61 6.92 15.74
C ILE A 154 2.31 7.91 16.69
N LYS A 155 1.84 8.04 17.93
CA LYS A 155 2.41 8.95 18.92
C LYS A 155 3.86 8.65 19.31
N ARG A 156 4.24 7.38 19.34
CA ARG A 156 5.63 6.97 19.68
C ARG A 156 6.61 7.17 18.53
N SER A 157 6.10 7.22 17.33
CA SER A 157 6.91 7.22 16.11
C SER A 157 7.09 8.62 15.53
N GLN A 158 6.41 9.63 16.09
CA GLN A 158 6.62 11.05 15.79
C GLN A 158 7.81 11.61 16.59
#